data_8bbd61d5185c0521526548af63b62d06
#
_entry.id   8bbd61d5185c0521526548af63b62d06
#
_cell.length_a   1.000
_cell.length_b   1.000
_cell.length_c   1.000
_cell.angle_alpha   90.00
_cell.angle_beta   90.00
_cell.angle_gamma   90.00
#
_symmetry.space_group_name_H-M   'P 1'
#
loop_
_entity.id
_entity.type
_entity.pdbx_description
1 polymer ?
#
loop_
_entity_poly.entity_id
_entity_poly.type
_entity_poly.pdbx_seq_one_letter_code
_entity_poly.pdbx_strand_id
1 'polypeptide(L)'
;MYNVTEKYSELIKAPVRYTGIRGAVRLKDGTMIPLTDSNIDSGSLTITNKLNRRGDFRPGGVYSGELSARLRGFSGRSSDLDGAVIRLTYVLYHDRGMADSRAETVPLGRYYIDGSTIKRQNNLVTFSAVDSLTFFDIPATERTGTLYQLAQSACDSAGVALGMSGEDFAALPNGTQSAAINTARIQTERDALMYIGMLTGTFARIRREDNALEFKPLSCTKDDKGMIIPVREIAGNIRFTTDFSDDTTRIAQLVTRRRGVAVTSTTQITAGGSEKLVSLELDENPLLDGLGESDVVAAMNSQLGVLYHCLNRVYDCSFNGDPALDIGDYVRLRGGAIDTDRGYATGMITSQVWKYRGQHTIRCNMPSSITPVAESTEVAALALAAQDPGGTAQYRTQPRSQTDKRIDALEASAGTAEKLQTTGSDYWAVTDGSGVCVGKGDTKIAYICDLMGGIGISAYGPQMIALDSGGNIDIRNSKSGNSQVLINNSGYYDNAIRILAQGDGGNTRFDMGHGSTLELNPGTTLTLSSAGLFVNGKKVLTED
;
A
#
# COMPACT_ATOMS: atom_id res chain seq x y z
N MET A 1 -10.16 -9.33 16.06
CA MET A 1 -11.63 -9.18 15.86
C MET A 1 -12.20 -8.36 17.00
N TYR A 2 -13.13 -7.46 16.71
CA TYR A 2 -13.91 -6.80 17.75
C TYR A 2 -14.65 -7.83 18.61
N ASN A 3 -14.68 -7.61 19.93
CA ASN A 3 -15.35 -8.54 20.82
C ASN A 3 -16.87 -8.47 20.62
N VAL A 4 -17.48 -9.54 20.20
CA VAL A 4 -18.92 -9.64 19.88
C VAL A 4 -19.57 -10.76 20.67
N THR A 5 -20.87 -10.64 20.85
CA THR A 5 -21.68 -11.66 21.53
C THR A 5 -21.75 -12.96 20.72
N GLU A 6 -22.11 -14.05 21.38
CA GLU A 6 -22.38 -15.32 20.70
C GLU A 6 -23.55 -15.15 19.71
N LYS A 7 -24.57 -14.38 20.10
CA LYS A 7 -25.74 -14.07 19.24
C LYS A 7 -25.34 -13.35 17.96
N TYR A 8 -24.44 -12.35 18.04
CA TYR A 8 -23.87 -11.73 16.84
C TYR A 8 -23.17 -12.76 15.95
N SER A 9 -22.36 -13.63 16.57
CA SER A 9 -21.59 -14.65 15.86
C SER A 9 -22.46 -15.70 15.17
N GLU A 10 -23.64 -15.95 15.67
CA GLU A 10 -24.68 -16.79 15.04
C GLU A 10 -25.30 -16.06 13.84
N LEU A 11 -25.81 -14.85 14.07
CA LEU A 11 -26.59 -14.09 13.08
C LEU A 11 -25.72 -13.67 11.87
N ILE A 12 -24.46 -13.32 12.09
CA ILE A 12 -23.58 -12.85 11.00
C ILE A 12 -23.24 -13.96 9.98
N LYS A 13 -23.42 -15.22 10.33
CA LYS A 13 -23.26 -16.37 9.43
C LYS A 13 -24.48 -16.62 8.55
N ALA A 14 -25.62 -16.02 8.87
CA ALA A 14 -26.84 -16.21 8.10
C ALA A 14 -26.72 -15.61 6.69
N PRO A 15 -27.23 -16.28 5.65
CA PRO A 15 -27.25 -15.75 4.28
C PRO A 15 -28.09 -14.47 4.15
N VAL A 16 -29.19 -14.39 4.91
CA VAL A 16 -30.08 -13.22 4.97
C VAL A 16 -29.93 -12.57 6.33
N ARG A 17 -29.65 -11.26 6.33
CA ARG A 17 -29.43 -10.46 7.54
C ARG A 17 -30.19 -9.15 7.48
N TYR A 18 -30.68 -8.70 8.64
CA TYR A 18 -31.34 -7.42 8.80
C TYR A 18 -30.33 -6.46 9.45
N THR A 19 -29.92 -5.46 8.70
CA THR A 19 -28.79 -4.61 9.10
C THR A 19 -29.14 -3.14 8.99
N GLY A 20 -28.51 -2.34 9.84
CA GLY A 20 -28.60 -0.89 9.84
C GLY A 20 -27.28 -0.21 10.11
N ILE A 21 -27.20 1.07 9.82
CA ILE A 21 -26.10 1.97 10.22
C ILE A 21 -26.69 3.07 11.09
N ARG A 22 -25.97 3.39 12.17
CA ARG A 22 -26.23 4.53 13.05
C ARG A 22 -24.96 5.29 13.30
N GLY A 23 -25.08 6.58 13.49
CA GLY A 23 -23.96 7.41 13.86
C GLY A 23 -24.26 8.88 13.76
N ALA A 24 -23.22 9.67 13.73
CA ALA A 24 -23.33 11.11 13.54
C ALA A 24 -22.05 11.69 12.91
N VAL A 25 -22.22 12.78 12.19
CA VAL A 25 -21.15 13.72 11.85
C VAL A 25 -21.21 14.88 12.84
N ARG A 26 -20.10 15.14 13.52
CA ARG A 26 -19.93 16.33 14.35
C ARG A 26 -19.11 17.35 13.56
N LEU A 27 -19.72 18.48 13.24
CA LEU A 27 -19.07 19.60 12.58
C LEU A 27 -18.12 20.33 13.55
N LYS A 28 -17.26 21.20 13.01
CA LYS A 28 -16.30 22.00 13.80
C LYS A 28 -16.99 22.94 14.80
N ASP A 29 -18.19 23.43 14.48
CA ASP A 29 -19.00 24.27 15.36
C ASP A 29 -19.73 23.50 16.47
N GLY A 30 -19.57 22.17 16.51
CA GLY A 30 -20.24 21.28 17.46
C GLY A 30 -21.59 20.74 17.00
N THR A 31 -22.12 21.21 15.87
CA THR A 31 -23.40 20.71 15.31
C THR A 31 -23.32 19.22 15.04
N MET A 32 -24.35 18.48 15.46
CA MET A 32 -24.45 17.03 15.26
C MET A 32 -25.45 16.72 14.16
N ILE A 33 -25.00 16.01 13.12
CA ILE A 33 -25.84 15.53 12.03
C ILE A 33 -25.99 14.02 12.19
N PRO A 34 -27.19 13.52 12.52
CA PRO A 34 -27.40 12.09 12.68
C PRO A 34 -27.24 11.37 11.34
N LEU A 35 -26.58 10.20 11.38
CA LEU A 35 -26.39 9.32 10.25
C LEU A 35 -27.20 8.04 10.45
N THR A 36 -28.00 7.72 9.45
CA THR A 36 -28.85 6.52 9.40
C THR A 36 -28.89 6.00 7.96
N ASP A 37 -29.54 4.87 7.75
CA ASP A 37 -29.78 4.32 6.42
C ASP A 37 -30.53 5.25 5.47
N SER A 38 -31.27 6.26 6.00
CA SER A 38 -32.05 7.19 5.18
C SER A 38 -31.19 8.26 4.53
N ASN A 39 -30.10 8.68 5.18
CA ASN A 39 -29.24 9.75 4.68
C ASN A 39 -27.85 9.31 4.19
N ILE A 40 -27.49 8.05 4.41
CA ILE A 40 -26.33 7.44 3.73
C ILE A 40 -26.81 6.83 2.41
N ASP A 41 -26.17 7.22 1.30
CA ASP A 41 -26.53 6.64 -0.01
C ASP A 41 -26.18 5.16 -0.05
N SER A 42 -27.14 4.32 -0.44
CA SER A 42 -27.02 2.87 -0.39
C SER A 42 -25.78 2.38 -1.16
N GLY A 43 -24.99 1.52 -0.53
CA GLY A 43 -23.77 0.94 -1.11
C GLY A 43 -22.60 1.92 -1.31
N SER A 44 -22.72 3.19 -0.84
CA SER A 44 -21.62 4.15 -0.91
C SER A 44 -20.65 4.08 0.26
N LEU A 45 -21.13 3.63 1.43
CA LEU A 45 -20.29 3.54 2.63
C LEU A 45 -19.32 2.37 2.49
N THR A 46 -18.03 2.72 2.45
CA THR A 46 -16.93 1.77 2.33
C THR A 46 -15.87 2.10 3.38
N ILE A 47 -15.34 1.07 4.04
CA ILE A 47 -14.22 1.17 4.98
C ILE A 47 -13.10 0.29 4.46
N THR A 48 -11.92 0.88 4.32
CA THR A 48 -10.69 0.21 3.87
C THR A 48 -9.67 0.24 4.98
N ASN A 49 -9.16 -0.93 5.33
CA ASN A 49 -8.05 -1.07 6.29
C ASN A 49 -6.98 -1.98 5.69
N LYS A 50 -5.72 -1.67 5.97
CA LYS A 50 -4.56 -2.47 5.57
C LYS A 50 -3.58 -2.56 6.73
N LEU A 51 -2.80 -3.63 6.74
CA LEU A 51 -1.72 -3.78 7.71
C LEU A 51 -0.65 -2.71 7.48
N ASN A 52 -0.27 -2.50 6.23
CA ASN A 52 0.64 -1.47 5.76
C ASN A 52 0.19 -0.94 4.40
N ARG A 53 0.92 -0.01 3.82
CA ARG A 53 0.55 0.62 2.53
C ARG A 53 0.40 -0.40 1.39
N ARG A 54 1.16 -1.51 1.41
CA ARG A 54 1.10 -2.58 0.40
C ARG A 54 0.00 -3.61 0.72
N GLY A 55 -0.45 -3.69 1.98
CA GLY A 55 -1.43 -4.69 2.43
C GLY A 55 -0.85 -6.10 2.48
N ASP A 56 0.43 -6.24 2.81
CA ASP A 56 1.14 -7.51 2.94
C ASP A 56 1.52 -7.82 4.40
N PHE A 57 1.90 -9.08 4.68
CA PHE A 57 2.29 -9.56 5.99
C PHE A 57 3.71 -9.09 6.33
N ARG A 58 3.82 -7.94 7.01
CA ARG A 58 5.09 -7.35 7.41
C ARG A 58 4.93 -6.58 8.73
N PRO A 59 5.84 -6.73 9.70
CA PRO A 59 5.84 -5.90 10.91
C PRO A 59 6.16 -4.43 10.58
N GLY A 60 5.75 -3.53 11.48
CA GLY A 60 5.95 -2.10 11.31
C GLY A 60 4.90 -1.43 10.43
N GLY A 61 3.78 -2.08 10.16
CA GLY A 61 2.69 -1.45 9.42
C GLY A 61 2.09 -0.27 10.20
N VAL A 62 1.88 0.87 9.51
CA VAL A 62 1.21 2.06 10.04
C VAL A 62 0.34 2.65 8.93
N TYR A 63 -0.89 2.17 8.83
CA TYR A 63 -1.81 2.57 7.78
C TYR A 63 -3.08 3.18 8.37
N SER A 64 -3.39 4.44 8.00
CA SER A 64 -4.65 5.08 8.40
C SER A 64 -5.84 4.38 7.76
N GLY A 65 -6.80 3.96 8.57
CA GLY A 65 -8.05 3.43 8.06
C GLY A 65 -8.81 4.51 7.29
N GLU A 66 -9.38 4.14 6.15
CA GLU A 66 -10.08 5.05 5.25
C GLU A 66 -11.58 4.74 5.24
N LEU A 67 -12.40 5.77 5.29
CA LEU A 67 -13.83 5.69 5.09
C LEU A 67 -14.21 6.56 3.90
N SER A 68 -15.03 6.04 2.99
CA SER A 68 -15.71 6.84 1.98
C SER A 68 -17.22 6.68 2.09
N ALA A 69 -17.95 7.76 1.90
CA ALA A 69 -19.41 7.75 1.94
C ALA A 69 -20.01 8.84 1.09
N ARG A 70 -21.30 8.68 0.81
CA ARG A 70 -22.13 9.67 0.13
C ARG A 70 -23.36 9.95 0.98
N LEU A 71 -23.53 11.22 1.35
CA LEU A 71 -24.69 11.68 2.15
C LEU A 71 -25.76 12.27 1.25
N ARG A 72 -27.01 11.99 1.57
CA ARG A 72 -28.21 12.59 0.97
C ARG A 72 -28.77 13.66 1.89
N GLY A 73 -29.30 14.74 1.29
CA GLY A 73 -30.06 15.75 2.03
C GLY A 73 -29.22 16.59 2.99
N PHE A 74 -27.92 16.64 2.85
CA PHE A 74 -27.10 17.56 3.62
C PHE A 74 -27.33 19.00 3.16
N SER A 75 -27.94 19.83 4.03
CA SER A 75 -28.31 21.22 3.74
C SER A 75 -27.20 22.24 3.99
N GLY A 76 -26.16 21.89 4.76
CA GLY A 76 -25.02 22.76 5.04
C GLY A 76 -24.12 22.99 3.83
N ARG A 77 -23.12 23.87 3.95
CA ARG A 77 -22.08 24.07 2.94
C ARG A 77 -21.14 22.86 2.92
N SER A 78 -20.60 22.54 1.76
CA SER A 78 -19.60 21.45 1.67
C SER A 78 -18.37 21.71 2.57
N SER A 79 -17.95 22.97 2.71
CA SER A 79 -16.88 23.39 3.61
C SER A 79 -17.14 23.11 5.09
N ASP A 80 -18.40 23.01 5.52
CA ASP A 80 -18.74 22.73 6.91
C ASP A 80 -18.37 21.30 7.32
N LEU A 81 -18.24 20.41 6.31
CA LEU A 81 -17.79 19.03 6.51
C LEU A 81 -16.26 18.90 6.61
N ASP A 82 -15.47 19.90 6.23
CA ASP A 82 -14.02 19.83 6.29
C ASP A 82 -13.54 19.67 7.74
N GLY A 83 -12.77 18.61 8.02
CA GLY A 83 -12.30 18.24 9.34
C GLY A 83 -13.40 17.82 10.33
N ALA A 84 -14.65 17.63 9.86
CA ALA A 84 -15.73 17.10 10.69
C ALA A 84 -15.45 15.65 11.08
N VAL A 85 -15.98 15.25 12.23
CA VAL A 85 -15.74 13.92 12.82
C VAL A 85 -16.93 13.02 12.60
N ILE A 86 -16.70 11.87 11.98
CA ILE A 86 -17.71 10.82 11.78
C ILE A 86 -17.51 9.72 12.81
N ARG A 87 -18.61 9.30 13.44
CA ARG A 87 -18.68 8.07 14.23
C ARG A 87 -19.81 7.23 13.69
N LEU A 88 -19.51 5.96 13.42
CA LEU A 88 -20.49 5.02 12.87
C LEU A 88 -20.53 3.74 13.70
N THR A 89 -21.68 3.13 13.74
CA THR A 89 -21.97 1.84 14.35
C THR A 89 -22.79 1.00 13.38
N TYR A 90 -22.33 -0.20 13.12
CA TYR A 90 -23.11 -1.21 12.42
C TYR A 90 -24.09 -1.87 13.39
N VAL A 91 -25.31 -2.10 12.93
CA VAL A 91 -26.41 -2.71 13.70
C VAL A 91 -26.85 -3.98 12.97
N LEU A 92 -26.87 -5.10 13.69
CA LEU A 92 -27.36 -6.39 13.24
C LEU A 92 -28.59 -6.76 14.05
N TYR A 93 -29.76 -6.71 13.43
CA TYR A 93 -31.03 -7.00 14.10
C TYR A 93 -31.28 -8.50 14.18
N HIS A 94 -31.92 -8.95 15.26
CA HIS A 94 -32.24 -10.37 15.48
C HIS A 94 -33.31 -10.87 14.51
N ASP A 95 -34.22 -10.00 14.07
CA ASP A 95 -35.30 -10.35 13.18
C ASP A 95 -35.70 -9.20 12.25
N ARG A 96 -36.67 -9.48 11.39
CA ARG A 96 -37.21 -8.52 10.41
C ARG A 96 -37.89 -7.30 11.05
N GLY A 97 -38.32 -7.39 12.31
CA GLY A 97 -38.93 -6.29 13.04
C GLY A 97 -38.00 -5.12 13.32
N MET A 98 -36.67 -5.37 13.22
CA MET A 98 -35.60 -4.38 13.41
C MET A 98 -35.75 -3.55 14.69
N ALA A 99 -36.16 -4.20 15.78
CA ALA A 99 -36.29 -3.55 17.08
C ALA A 99 -34.90 -3.35 17.73
N ASP A 100 -34.67 -2.17 18.27
CA ASP A 100 -33.37 -1.80 18.89
C ASP A 100 -33.03 -2.63 20.10
N SER A 101 -34.02 -3.04 20.88
CA SER A 101 -33.87 -3.94 22.03
C SER A 101 -33.43 -5.35 21.66
N ARG A 102 -33.46 -5.69 20.37
CA ARG A 102 -33.09 -6.98 19.79
C ARG A 102 -32.11 -6.78 18.65
N ALA A 103 -31.01 -6.11 18.96
CA ALA A 103 -29.95 -5.82 18.00
C ALA A 103 -28.57 -5.94 18.63
N GLU A 104 -27.64 -6.43 17.84
CA GLU A 104 -26.23 -6.46 18.14
C GLU A 104 -25.54 -5.27 17.46
N THR A 105 -24.51 -4.70 18.08
CA THR A 105 -23.83 -3.54 17.53
C THR A 105 -22.33 -3.72 17.44
N VAL A 106 -21.74 -3.19 16.37
CA VAL A 106 -20.29 -3.15 16.18
C VAL A 106 -19.87 -1.72 15.84
N PRO A 107 -19.04 -1.06 16.66
CA PRO A 107 -18.49 0.25 16.31
C PRO A 107 -17.59 0.11 15.08
N LEU A 108 -17.75 1.04 14.13
CA LEU A 108 -16.96 1.07 12.90
C LEU A 108 -15.75 2.01 13.00
N GLY A 109 -15.65 2.77 14.09
CA GLY A 109 -14.55 3.68 14.37
C GLY A 109 -14.93 5.15 14.29
N ARG A 110 -13.89 5.99 14.40
CA ARG A 110 -13.96 7.44 14.29
C ARG A 110 -13.08 7.87 13.13
N TYR A 111 -13.63 8.72 12.26
CA TYR A 111 -12.94 9.20 11.07
C TYR A 111 -13.07 10.72 10.97
N TYR A 112 -12.09 11.35 10.35
CA TYR A 112 -11.98 12.79 10.14
C TYR A 112 -12.08 13.08 8.65
N ILE A 113 -13.06 13.88 8.25
CA ILE A 113 -13.34 14.18 6.84
C ILE A 113 -12.21 15.02 6.26
N ASP A 114 -11.66 14.58 5.14
CA ASP A 114 -10.70 15.34 4.35
C ASP A 114 -11.44 16.30 3.42
N GLY A 115 -11.31 17.59 3.70
CA GLY A 115 -11.96 18.67 2.95
C GLY A 115 -11.64 18.66 1.45
N SER A 116 -10.42 18.23 1.08
CA SER A 116 -9.97 18.16 -0.31
C SER A 116 -10.76 17.13 -1.15
N THR A 117 -11.36 16.15 -0.50
CA THR A 117 -12.12 15.06 -1.15
C THR A 117 -13.60 15.36 -1.33
N ILE A 118 -14.11 16.45 -0.73
CA ILE A 118 -15.54 16.74 -0.71
C ILE A 118 -16.04 17.17 -2.08
N LYS A 119 -17.01 16.43 -2.61
CA LYS A 119 -17.68 16.74 -3.87
C LYS A 119 -19.18 16.78 -3.68
N ARG A 120 -19.82 17.86 -4.15
CA ARG A 120 -21.28 18.00 -4.13
C ARG A 120 -21.84 17.90 -5.53
N GLN A 121 -22.81 17.02 -5.70
CA GLN A 121 -23.57 16.87 -6.93
C GLN A 121 -25.05 16.77 -6.56
N ASN A 122 -25.81 17.78 -6.93
CA ASN A 122 -27.23 17.89 -6.55
C ASN A 122 -27.42 17.78 -5.03
N ASN A 123 -28.26 16.84 -4.58
CA ASN A 123 -28.56 16.57 -3.17
C ASN A 123 -27.62 15.55 -2.51
N LEU A 124 -26.51 15.20 -3.18
CA LEU A 124 -25.52 14.23 -2.72
C LEU A 124 -24.20 14.93 -2.41
N VAL A 125 -23.61 14.60 -1.28
CA VAL A 125 -22.25 15.02 -0.91
C VAL A 125 -21.39 13.78 -0.71
N THR A 126 -20.37 13.62 -1.54
CA THR A 126 -19.37 12.54 -1.45
C THR A 126 -18.14 13.07 -0.74
N PHE A 127 -17.54 12.27 0.14
CA PHE A 127 -16.29 12.59 0.81
C PHE A 127 -15.53 11.32 1.18
N SER A 128 -14.25 11.51 1.47
CA SER A 128 -13.40 10.53 2.14
C SER A 128 -13.01 11.06 3.52
N ALA A 129 -12.77 10.14 4.44
CA ALA A 129 -12.34 10.44 5.79
C ALA A 129 -11.30 9.41 6.23
N VAL A 130 -10.42 9.79 7.13
CA VAL A 130 -9.34 8.95 7.65
C VAL A 130 -9.40 8.88 9.17
N ASP A 131 -8.87 7.81 9.77
CA ASP A 131 -8.79 7.69 11.23
C ASP A 131 -7.70 8.62 11.82
N SER A 132 -7.58 8.64 13.14
CA SER A 132 -6.64 9.52 13.84
C SER A 132 -5.16 9.14 13.68
N LEU A 133 -4.84 8.04 12.99
CA LEU A 133 -3.44 7.73 12.67
C LEU A 133 -2.80 8.80 11.77
N THR A 134 -3.61 9.53 10.99
CA THR A 134 -3.13 10.68 10.20
C THR A 134 -2.53 11.80 11.05
N PHE A 135 -2.87 11.90 12.35
CA PHE A 135 -2.32 12.93 13.24
C PHE A 135 -0.85 12.71 13.59
N PHE A 136 -0.31 11.53 13.30
CA PHE A 136 1.11 11.22 13.47
C PHE A 136 1.97 11.67 12.26
N ASP A 137 1.38 12.27 11.21
CA ASP A 137 2.10 12.88 10.09
C ASP A 137 2.66 14.26 10.47
N ILE A 138 3.22 14.38 11.66
CA ILE A 138 3.88 15.54 12.21
C ILE A 138 5.38 15.26 12.36
N PRO A 139 6.24 16.31 12.33
CA PRO A 139 7.67 16.13 12.52
C PRO A 139 8.01 15.39 13.80
N ALA A 140 8.90 14.41 13.72
CA ALA A 140 9.42 13.73 14.88
C ALA A 140 10.32 14.64 15.72
N THR A 141 10.42 14.36 17.01
CA THR A 141 11.32 15.06 17.93
C THR A 141 12.42 14.13 18.43
N GLU A 142 13.65 14.66 18.55
CA GLU A 142 14.76 13.88 19.11
C GLU A 142 14.50 13.53 20.57
N ARG A 143 14.62 12.25 20.88
CA ARG A 143 14.42 11.72 22.23
C ARG A 143 14.99 10.33 22.39
N THR A 144 15.29 9.95 23.62
CA THR A 144 15.77 8.61 23.98
C THR A 144 14.91 8.06 25.10
N GLY A 145 14.63 6.77 25.06
CA GLY A 145 13.84 6.09 26.07
C GLY A 145 13.55 4.64 25.70
N THR A 146 12.76 3.95 26.52
CA THR A 146 12.23 2.64 26.13
C THR A 146 11.27 2.78 24.93
N LEU A 147 11.08 1.71 24.16
CA LEU A 147 10.14 1.73 23.02
C LEU A 147 8.74 2.17 23.46
N TYR A 148 8.29 1.78 24.66
CA TYR A 148 7.02 2.25 25.25
C TYR A 148 7.01 3.77 25.43
N GLN A 149 8.08 4.34 26.04
CA GLN A 149 8.18 5.79 26.26
C GLN A 149 8.23 6.56 24.94
N LEU A 150 8.91 6.02 23.92
CA LEU A 150 8.96 6.62 22.60
C LEU A 150 7.56 6.61 21.93
N ALA A 151 6.83 5.50 22.06
CA ALA A 151 5.45 5.38 21.55
C ALA A 151 4.50 6.31 22.30
N GLN A 152 4.60 6.40 23.64
CA GLN A 152 3.79 7.31 24.46
C GLN A 152 4.03 8.77 24.05
N SER A 153 5.30 9.16 23.91
CA SER A 153 5.65 10.52 23.51
C SER A 153 5.13 10.87 22.10
N ALA A 154 5.15 9.92 21.16
CA ALA A 154 4.54 10.10 19.84
C ALA A 154 3.02 10.32 19.95
N CYS A 155 2.35 9.55 20.82
CA CYS A 155 0.93 9.70 21.11
C CYS A 155 0.60 11.06 21.71
N ASP A 156 1.39 11.51 22.68
CA ASP A 156 1.23 12.82 23.33
C ASP A 156 1.38 13.96 22.31
N SER A 157 2.37 13.85 21.41
CA SER A 157 2.60 14.84 20.34
C SER A 157 1.44 14.90 19.34
N ALA A 158 0.84 13.76 19.03
CA ALA A 158 -0.28 13.65 18.09
C ALA A 158 -1.66 13.92 18.75
N GLY A 159 -1.72 14.02 20.08
CA GLY A 159 -2.98 14.17 20.83
C GLY A 159 -3.87 12.92 20.75
N VAL A 160 -3.28 11.74 20.61
CA VAL A 160 -3.96 10.44 20.54
C VAL A 160 -3.53 9.60 21.74
N ALA A 161 -4.46 8.99 22.47
CA ALA A 161 -4.13 8.15 23.59
C ALA A 161 -3.41 6.86 23.15
N LEU A 162 -2.40 6.41 23.93
CA LEU A 162 -1.85 5.07 23.76
C LEU A 162 -2.77 4.06 24.47
N GLY A 163 -3.30 3.11 23.72
CA GLY A 163 -4.28 2.13 24.19
C GLY A 163 -3.66 0.85 24.77
N MET A 164 -2.38 0.88 25.13
CA MET A 164 -1.67 -0.24 25.75
C MET A 164 -1.03 0.20 27.07
N SER A 165 -1.03 -0.69 28.05
CA SER A 165 -0.26 -0.49 29.27
C SER A 165 1.23 -0.72 29.04
N GLY A 166 2.08 -0.19 29.94
CA GLY A 166 3.53 -0.48 29.88
C GLY A 166 3.84 -1.97 30.06
N GLU A 167 3.03 -2.70 30.80
CA GLU A 167 3.18 -4.14 31.03
C GLU A 167 2.84 -4.93 29.74
N ASP A 168 1.71 -4.63 29.09
CA ASP A 168 1.33 -5.25 27.81
C ASP A 168 2.37 -4.99 26.72
N PHE A 169 2.91 -3.77 26.71
CA PHE A 169 3.94 -3.39 25.74
C PHE A 169 5.27 -4.11 26.01
N ALA A 170 5.65 -4.25 27.29
CA ALA A 170 6.85 -4.97 27.69
C ALA A 170 6.79 -6.48 27.36
N ALA A 171 5.60 -7.05 27.24
CA ALA A 171 5.38 -8.43 26.83
C ALA A 171 5.58 -8.66 25.31
N LEU A 172 5.66 -7.60 24.50
CA LEU A 172 5.97 -7.70 23.08
C LEU A 172 7.45 -8.07 22.86
N PRO A 173 7.81 -8.68 21.71
CA PRO A 173 9.20 -8.84 21.33
C PRO A 173 9.96 -7.50 21.46
N ASN A 174 11.10 -7.51 22.09
CA ASN A 174 11.92 -6.32 22.34
C ASN A 174 11.20 -5.14 23.06
N GLY A 175 10.05 -5.35 23.67
CA GLY A 175 9.20 -4.30 24.26
C GLY A 175 9.89 -3.50 25.39
N THR A 176 10.88 -4.07 26.06
CA THR A 176 11.69 -3.40 27.10
C THR A 176 12.94 -2.70 26.57
N GLN A 177 13.23 -2.82 25.26
CA GLN A 177 14.42 -2.23 24.67
C GLN A 177 14.37 -0.71 24.70
N SER A 178 15.54 -0.09 24.91
CA SER A 178 15.73 1.36 24.77
C SER A 178 16.31 1.71 23.42
N ALA A 179 15.88 2.83 22.85
CA ALA A 179 16.34 3.34 21.58
C ALA A 179 16.33 4.87 21.56
N ALA A 180 16.85 5.46 20.50
CA ALA A 180 16.86 6.90 20.27
C ALA A 180 16.14 7.24 18.94
N ILE A 181 15.27 8.24 18.96
CA ILE A 181 14.73 8.87 17.75
C ILE A 181 15.76 9.88 17.26
N ASN A 182 16.30 9.63 16.07
CA ASN A 182 17.20 10.55 15.37
C ASN A 182 16.43 11.16 14.19
N THR A 183 16.15 12.46 14.26
CA THR A 183 15.32 13.17 13.26
C THR A 183 15.97 13.26 11.86
N ALA A 184 17.29 13.03 11.76
CA ALA A 184 17.94 12.92 10.45
C ALA A 184 17.52 11.65 9.66
N ARG A 185 17.01 10.63 10.35
CA ARG A 185 16.58 9.34 9.75
C ARG A 185 15.11 9.01 9.98
N ILE A 186 14.49 9.58 11.01
CA ILE A 186 13.09 9.39 11.40
C ILE A 186 12.41 10.75 11.32
N GLN A 187 11.69 11.01 10.24
CA GLN A 187 11.22 12.34 9.92
C GLN A 187 9.89 12.69 10.59
N THR A 188 9.01 11.70 10.75
CA THR A 188 7.67 11.90 11.32
C THR A 188 7.44 10.99 12.52
N GLU A 189 6.47 11.37 13.38
CA GLU A 189 6.03 10.49 14.47
C GLU A 189 5.43 9.19 13.92
N ARG A 190 4.83 9.21 12.73
CA ARG A 190 4.38 8.00 12.03
C ARG A 190 5.55 7.06 11.71
N ASP A 191 6.68 7.59 11.25
CA ASP A 191 7.88 6.79 10.99
C ASP A 191 8.41 6.18 12.29
N ALA A 192 8.38 6.94 13.39
CA ALA A 192 8.77 6.42 14.70
C ALA A 192 7.90 5.22 15.11
N LEU A 193 6.57 5.31 14.96
CA LEU A 193 5.65 4.19 15.21
C LEU A 193 5.94 2.99 14.30
N MET A 194 6.27 3.24 13.03
CA MET A 194 6.64 2.19 12.07
C MET A 194 7.86 1.42 12.55
N TYR A 195 8.93 2.10 12.92
CA TYR A 195 10.16 1.47 13.37
C TYR A 195 10.01 0.77 14.72
N ILE A 196 9.20 1.31 15.64
CA ILE A 196 8.83 0.64 16.90
C ILE A 196 8.08 -0.66 16.60
N GLY A 197 7.06 -0.60 15.73
CA GLY A 197 6.30 -1.78 15.31
C GLY A 197 7.16 -2.84 14.60
N MET A 198 8.15 -2.40 13.80
CA MET A 198 9.13 -3.32 13.21
C MET A 198 9.93 -4.06 14.29
N LEU A 199 10.38 -3.39 15.36
CA LEU A 199 11.15 -4.04 16.43
C LEU A 199 10.31 -4.95 17.30
N THR A 200 9.06 -4.60 17.52
CA THR A 200 8.15 -5.36 18.41
C THR A 200 7.37 -6.45 17.68
N GLY A 201 7.58 -6.64 16.36
CA GLY A 201 6.85 -7.63 15.58
C GLY A 201 5.34 -7.31 15.48
N THR A 202 4.98 -6.03 15.52
CA THR A 202 3.61 -5.54 15.57
C THR A 202 3.30 -4.62 14.39
N PHE A 203 2.07 -4.16 14.30
CA PHE A 203 1.66 -3.02 13.49
C PHE A 203 0.83 -2.06 14.33
N ALA A 204 0.93 -0.76 14.02
CA ALA A 204 0.18 0.28 14.72
C ALA A 204 -1.17 0.51 14.04
N ARG A 205 -2.22 0.61 14.85
CA ARG A 205 -3.59 0.91 14.38
C ARG A 205 -4.37 1.72 15.42
N ILE A 206 -5.46 2.31 14.99
CA ILE A 206 -6.42 2.97 15.89
C ILE A 206 -7.52 1.98 16.28
N ARG A 207 -7.75 1.82 17.57
CA ARG A 207 -8.86 1.01 18.07
C ARG A 207 -10.18 1.72 17.77
N ARG A 208 -11.16 0.97 17.31
CA ARG A 208 -12.46 1.52 16.88
C ARG A 208 -13.36 1.92 18.06
N GLU A 209 -13.11 1.40 19.25
CA GLU A 209 -13.91 1.61 20.45
C GLU A 209 -13.66 2.99 21.05
N ASP A 210 -12.42 3.33 21.31
CA ASP A 210 -11.98 4.50 22.08
C ASP A 210 -11.10 5.46 21.29
N ASN A 211 -10.73 5.09 20.05
CA ASN A 211 -9.85 5.87 19.20
C ASN A 211 -8.41 6.01 19.75
N ALA A 212 -7.96 5.03 20.51
CA ALA A 212 -6.60 4.96 21.02
C ALA A 212 -5.69 4.20 20.04
N LEU A 213 -4.40 4.56 20.01
CA LEU A 213 -3.38 3.83 19.28
C LEU A 213 -3.07 2.52 20.00
N GLU A 214 -2.95 1.42 19.27
CA GLU A 214 -2.41 0.17 19.80
C GLU A 214 -1.39 -0.44 18.83
N PHE A 215 -0.42 -1.16 19.39
CA PHE A 215 0.48 -2.02 18.66
C PHE A 215 -0.05 -3.45 18.70
N LYS A 216 -0.71 -3.87 17.63
CA LYS A 216 -1.27 -5.22 17.52
C LYS A 216 -0.20 -6.20 17.05
N PRO A 217 0.10 -7.28 17.81
CA PRO A 217 1.13 -8.23 17.41
C PRO A 217 0.70 -9.03 16.15
N LEU A 218 1.67 -9.32 15.30
CA LEU A 218 1.53 -10.28 14.19
C LEU A 218 1.68 -11.69 14.75
N SER A 219 0.68 -12.15 15.47
CA SER A 219 0.69 -13.43 16.14
C SER A 219 -0.60 -14.23 15.87
N CYS A 220 -0.58 -15.50 16.15
CA CYS A 220 -1.74 -16.37 16.09
C CYS A 220 -1.92 -17.17 17.39
N THR A 221 -3.16 -17.46 17.72
CA THR A 221 -3.49 -18.40 18.79
C THR A 221 -3.51 -19.81 18.22
N LYS A 222 -2.95 -20.77 18.95
CA LYS A 222 -2.95 -22.19 18.57
C LYS A 222 -3.68 -23.02 19.62
N ASP A 223 -4.26 -24.12 19.16
CA ASP A 223 -4.80 -25.16 20.03
C ASP A 223 -3.69 -26.10 20.56
N ASP A 224 -4.06 -27.03 21.41
CA ASP A 224 -3.15 -28.05 22.01
C ASP A 224 -2.47 -28.94 20.95
N LYS A 225 -2.99 -28.99 19.74
CA LYS A 225 -2.43 -29.72 18.59
C LYS A 225 -1.54 -28.85 17.70
N GLY A 226 -1.32 -27.57 18.08
CA GLY A 226 -0.53 -26.63 17.32
C GLY A 226 -1.24 -26.03 16.10
N MET A 227 -2.55 -26.27 15.93
CA MET A 227 -3.35 -25.72 14.84
C MET A 227 -3.80 -24.29 15.16
N ILE A 228 -3.76 -23.40 14.17
CA ILE A 228 -4.23 -22.03 14.35
C ILE A 228 -5.74 -22.01 14.61
N ILE A 229 -6.12 -21.38 15.71
CA ILE A 229 -7.52 -21.09 16.05
C ILE A 229 -7.94 -19.84 15.30
N PRO A 230 -8.80 -19.91 14.27
CA PRO A 230 -9.28 -18.73 13.58
C PRO A 230 -10.31 -17.98 14.43
N VAL A 231 -10.31 -16.65 14.35
CA VAL A 231 -11.37 -15.86 14.99
C VAL A 231 -12.71 -16.00 14.27
N ARG A 232 -12.68 -16.39 12.99
CA ARG A 232 -13.86 -16.63 12.17
C ARG A 232 -13.60 -17.70 11.11
N GLU A 233 -14.59 -18.59 10.92
CA GLU A 233 -14.67 -19.46 9.76
C GLU A 233 -15.65 -18.88 8.75
N ILE A 234 -15.25 -18.81 7.48
CA ILE A 234 -16.04 -18.29 6.37
C ILE A 234 -16.40 -19.46 5.47
N ALA A 235 -17.67 -19.86 5.55
CA ALA A 235 -18.19 -21.00 4.81
C ALA A 235 -18.41 -20.68 3.31
N GLY A 236 -18.42 -21.72 2.46
CA GLY A 236 -18.57 -21.57 1.02
C GLY A 236 -19.88 -20.91 0.58
N ASN A 237 -20.97 -21.15 1.32
CA ASN A 237 -22.31 -20.62 1.01
C ASN A 237 -22.49 -19.11 1.21
N ILE A 238 -21.55 -18.44 1.89
CA ILE A 238 -21.57 -16.97 2.07
C ILE A 238 -20.47 -16.27 1.31
N ARG A 239 -19.62 -17.00 0.56
CA ARG A 239 -18.56 -16.45 -0.29
C ARG A 239 -19.05 -16.23 -1.71
N PHE A 240 -18.56 -15.16 -2.35
CA PHE A 240 -18.85 -14.83 -3.75
C PHE A 240 -17.67 -15.23 -4.64
N THR A 241 -16.45 -14.85 -4.24
CA THR A 241 -15.21 -15.20 -4.95
C THR A 241 -14.16 -15.64 -3.95
N THR A 242 -13.28 -16.54 -4.37
CA THR A 242 -12.12 -16.94 -3.57
C THR A 242 -11.01 -17.42 -4.49
N ASP A 243 -9.88 -16.71 -4.43
CA ASP A 243 -8.61 -17.14 -4.99
C ASP A 243 -7.66 -17.47 -3.83
N PHE A 244 -6.84 -18.48 -3.97
CA PHE A 244 -5.86 -18.88 -2.93
C PHE A 244 -4.65 -19.55 -3.57
N SER A 245 -3.49 -19.43 -2.88
CA SER A 245 -2.27 -20.12 -3.29
C SER A 245 -2.31 -21.61 -2.91
N ASP A 246 -1.53 -22.42 -3.61
CA ASP A 246 -1.38 -23.84 -3.26
C ASP A 246 -0.55 -24.02 -1.98
N ASP A 247 0.44 -23.15 -1.76
CA ASP A 247 1.37 -23.25 -0.64
C ASP A 247 0.90 -22.50 0.60
N THR A 248 1.16 -23.10 1.76
CA THR A 248 1.14 -22.40 3.05
C THR A 248 2.56 -21.95 3.35
N THR A 249 2.74 -20.68 3.67
CA THR A 249 4.04 -20.04 3.89
C THR A 249 4.30 -19.84 5.39
N ARG A 250 5.55 -20.06 5.81
CA ARG A 250 6.06 -19.80 7.16
C ARG A 250 7.34 -18.97 7.07
N ILE A 251 7.42 -17.88 7.84
CA ILE A 251 8.67 -17.11 7.97
C ILE A 251 9.59 -17.87 8.92
N ALA A 252 10.73 -18.32 8.39
CA ALA A 252 11.73 -19.11 9.10
C ALA A 252 13.01 -18.33 9.42
N GLN A 253 13.18 -17.17 8.80
CA GLN A 253 14.34 -16.31 8.95
C GLN A 253 13.97 -14.85 8.70
N LEU A 254 14.65 -13.93 9.38
CA LEU A 254 14.58 -12.50 9.12
C LEU A 254 15.92 -12.00 8.63
N VAL A 255 15.89 -11.08 7.67
CA VAL A 255 17.08 -10.37 7.18
C VAL A 255 16.78 -8.87 7.28
N THR A 256 17.71 -8.09 7.81
CA THR A 256 17.64 -6.64 7.80
C THR A 256 18.98 -6.04 7.41
N ARG A 257 19.03 -4.75 7.21
CA ARG A 257 20.29 -4.02 7.01
C ARG A 257 20.54 -3.13 8.22
N ARG A 258 21.80 -3.05 8.62
CA ARG A 258 22.29 -2.12 9.62
C ARG A 258 23.43 -1.34 9.01
N ARG A 259 23.23 -0.04 8.83
CA ARG A 259 24.19 0.84 8.13
C ARG A 259 24.66 0.25 6.78
N GLY A 260 23.69 -0.30 6.03
CA GLY A 260 23.93 -0.91 4.73
C GLY A 260 24.46 -2.36 4.75
N VAL A 261 24.89 -2.89 5.90
CA VAL A 261 25.37 -4.27 6.04
C VAL A 261 24.20 -5.19 6.39
N ALA A 262 24.06 -6.29 5.67
CA ALA A 262 23.02 -7.28 5.95
C ALA A 262 23.31 -8.01 7.27
N VAL A 263 22.27 -8.13 8.10
CA VAL A 263 22.26 -8.88 9.36
C VAL A 263 21.12 -9.87 9.30
N THR A 264 21.38 -11.13 9.68
CA THR A 264 20.42 -12.22 9.53
C THR A 264 20.13 -12.86 10.88
N SER A 265 18.86 -13.15 11.16
CA SER A 265 18.45 -13.92 12.34
C SER A 265 18.93 -15.38 12.22
N THR A 266 18.91 -16.10 13.33
CA THR A 266 19.03 -17.56 13.30
C THR A 266 17.87 -18.17 12.52
N THR A 267 18.14 -19.11 11.62
CA THR A 267 17.11 -19.83 10.88
C THR A 267 16.40 -20.83 11.79
N GLN A 268 15.05 -20.79 11.78
CA GLN A 268 14.24 -21.77 12.49
C GLN A 268 13.67 -22.79 11.48
N ILE A 269 13.94 -24.06 11.71
CA ILE A 269 13.46 -25.14 10.85
C ILE A 269 12.69 -26.14 11.71
N THR A 270 11.50 -26.54 11.26
CA THR A 270 10.76 -27.66 11.84
C THR A 270 10.87 -28.85 10.89
N ALA A 271 11.40 -29.95 11.36
CA ALA A 271 11.43 -31.18 10.58
C ALA A 271 9.99 -31.68 10.30
N GLY A 272 9.70 -32.00 9.04
CA GLY A 272 8.46 -32.67 8.63
C GLY A 272 7.24 -31.78 8.36
N GLY A 273 7.41 -30.44 8.27
CA GLY A 273 6.37 -29.54 7.81
C GLY A 273 6.21 -29.57 6.28
N SER A 274 4.98 -29.44 5.80
CA SER A 274 4.70 -29.29 4.36
C SER A 274 4.62 -27.82 3.93
N GLU A 275 4.99 -26.91 4.82
CA GLU A 275 4.95 -25.47 4.58
C GLU A 275 6.19 -25.00 3.83
N LYS A 276 6.01 -23.99 2.99
CA LYS A 276 7.10 -23.30 2.33
C LYS A 276 7.79 -22.39 3.35
N LEU A 277 9.02 -22.72 3.70
CA LEU A 277 9.85 -21.89 4.58
C LEU A 277 10.45 -20.74 3.79
N VAL A 278 10.33 -19.52 4.32
CA VAL A 278 10.82 -18.30 3.66
C VAL A 278 11.61 -17.43 4.62
N SER A 279 12.59 -16.72 4.07
CA SER A 279 13.26 -15.60 4.71
C SER A 279 12.50 -14.32 4.37
N LEU A 280 12.28 -13.44 5.34
CA LEU A 280 11.64 -12.13 5.16
C LEU A 280 12.70 -11.04 5.28
N GLU A 281 12.89 -10.26 4.24
CA GLU A 281 13.72 -9.05 4.28
C GLU A 281 12.91 -7.89 4.86
N LEU A 282 13.41 -7.31 5.94
CA LEU A 282 12.90 -6.12 6.60
C LEU A 282 13.69 -4.91 6.16
N ASP A 283 13.03 -3.76 6.07
CA ASP A 283 13.69 -2.49 5.82
C ASP A 283 14.68 -2.16 6.96
N GLU A 284 15.69 -1.34 6.67
CA GLU A 284 16.65 -0.89 7.67
C GLU A 284 15.94 -0.09 8.76
N ASN A 285 16.19 -0.44 10.03
CA ASN A 285 15.54 0.20 11.18
C ASN A 285 16.55 1.07 11.94
N PRO A 286 16.41 2.43 11.89
CA PRO A 286 17.31 3.34 12.56
C PRO A 286 17.37 3.18 14.09
N LEU A 287 16.35 2.62 14.72
CA LEU A 287 16.34 2.35 16.17
C LEU A 287 17.37 1.27 16.57
N LEU A 288 17.92 0.53 15.61
CA LEU A 288 18.97 -0.48 15.82
C LEU A 288 20.38 0.10 15.68
N ASP A 289 20.56 1.35 15.26
CA ASP A 289 21.88 1.92 14.95
C ASP A 289 22.86 1.94 16.15
N GLY A 290 22.32 2.09 17.35
CA GLY A 290 23.11 2.08 18.60
C GLY A 290 23.54 0.71 19.09
N LEU A 291 22.98 -0.38 18.53
CA LEU A 291 23.22 -1.74 19.01
C LEU A 291 24.45 -2.38 18.34
N GLY A 292 25.06 -3.33 19.04
CA GLY A 292 26.02 -4.26 18.45
C GLY A 292 25.34 -5.23 17.47
N GLU A 293 26.13 -5.89 16.63
CA GLU A 293 25.57 -6.88 15.67
C GLU A 293 24.89 -8.05 16.39
N SER A 294 25.49 -8.56 17.46
CA SER A 294 24.90 -9.62 18.29
C SER A 294 23.55 -9.23 18.88
N ASP A 295 23.39 -7.96 19.29
CA ASP A 295 22.14 -7.46 19.86
C ASP A 295 21.07 -7.30 18.79
N VAL A 296 21.46 -6.89 17.57
CA VAL A 296 20.54 -6.85 16.42
C VAL A 296 20.04 -8.25 16.09
N VAL A 297 20.95 -9.25 16.04
CA VAL A 297 20.56 -10.66 15.83
C VAL A 297 19.62 -11.15 16.93
N ALA A 298 19.90 -10.83 18.20
CA ALA A 298 19.04 -11.17 19.34
C ALA A 298 17.64 -10.53 19.19
N ALA A 299 17.58 -9.26 18.81
CA ALA A 299 16.31 -8.56 18.59
C ALA A 299 15.51 -9.20 17.44
N MET A 300 16.17 -9.58 16.35
CA MET A 300 15.52 -10.27 15.23
C MET A 300 15.04 -11.67 15.63
N ASN A 301 15.81 -12.41 16.42
CA ASN A 301 15.40 -13.73 16.93
C ASN A 301 14.18 -13.64 17.85
N SER A 302 14.09 -12.60 18.67
CA SER A 302 12.91 -12.32 19.50
C SER A 302 11.65 -12.12 18.65
N GLN A 303 11.74 -11.34 17.57
CA GLN A 303 10.63 -11.17 16.61
C GLN A 303 10.29 -12.46 15.89
N LEU A 304 11.31 -13.16 15.40
CA LEU A 304 11.13 -14.41 14.67
C LEU A 304 10.41 -15.46 15.53
N GLY A 305 10.69 -15.48 16.84
CA GLY A 305 10.01 -16.37 17.78
C GLY A 305 8.48 -16.23 17.73
N VAL A 306 7.93 -15.05 17.43
CA VAL A 306 6.49 -14.82 17.27
C VAL A 306 6.05 -15.08 15.82
N LEU A 307 6.75 -14.50 14.84
CA LEU A 307 6.38 -14.59 13.43
C LEU A 307 6.46 -16.01 12.88
N TYR A 308 7.39 -16.83 13.36
CA TYR A 308 7.55 -18.22 12.96
C TYR A 308 6.30 -19.09 13.23
N HIS A 309 5.53 -18.73 14.26
CA HIS A 309 4.30 -19.43 14.58
C HIS A 309 3.15 -19.14 13.62
N CYS A 310 3.27 -18.07 12.82
CA CYS A 310 2.26 -17.65 11.86
C CYS A 310 2.35 -18.45 10.57
N LEU A 311 1.27 -19.13 10.25
CA LEU A 311 1.10 -19.86 8.99
C LEU A 311 0.13 -19.08 8.11
N ASN A 312 0.55 -18.72 6.92
CA ASN A 312 -0.26 -17.94 6.00
C ASN A 312 -0.39 -18.66 4.65
N ARG A 313 -1.62 -18.97 4.27
CA ARG A 313 -1.96 -19.30 2.90
C ARG A 313 -2.50 -18.03 2.25
N VAL A 314 -1.88 -17.58 1.16
CA VAL A 314 -2.30 -16.36 0.44
C VAL A 314 -3.71 -16.58 -0.11
N TYR A 315 -4.59 -15.61 0.10
CA TYR A 315 -5.96 -15.62 -0.46
C TYR A 315 -6.48 -14.22 -0.76
N ASP A 316 -7.42 -14.14 -1.72
CA ASP A 316 -8.34 -13.03 -1.95
C ASP A 316 -9.76 -13.59 -1.87
N CYS A 317 -10.55 -13.11 -0.93
CA CYS A 317 -11.89 -13.63 -0.68
C CYS A 317 -12.90 -12.50 -0.54
N SER A 318 -13.95 -12.55 -1.34
CA SER A 318 -15.12 -11.69 -1.20
C SER A 318 -16.30 -12.49 -0.67
N PHE A 319 -16.98 -11.96 0.34
CA PHE A 319 -18.09 -12.64 1.00
C PHE A 319 -19.15 -11.65 1.51
N ASN A 320 -20.19 -12.17 2.13
CA ASN A 320 -21.34 -11.40 2.67
C ASN A 320 -20.97 -10.36 3.75
N GLY A 321 -19.74 -10.42 4.27
CA GLY A 321 -19.17 -9.44 5.18
C GLY A 321 -19.42 -9.71 6.67
N ASP A 322 -18.42 -9.33 7.46
CA ASP A 322 -18.47 -9.29 8.91
C ASP A 322 -17.65 -8.06 9.37
N PRO A 323 -18.30 -6.93 9.72
CA PRO A 323 -17.59 -5.72 10.13
C PRO A 323 -16.88 -5.85 11.49
N ALA A 324 -17.07 -6.94 12.23
CA ALA A 324 -16.32 -7.22 13.45
C ALA A 324 -14.89 -7.71 13.18
N LEU A 325 -14.60 -8.17 11.95
CA LEU A 325 -13.24 -8.56 11.57
C LEU A 325 -12.30 -7.35 11.49
N ASP A 326 -11.06 -7.58 11.85
CA ASP A 326 -9.99 -6.59 11.85
C ASP A 326 -8.76 -7.08 11.11
N ILE A 327 -7.93 -6.11 10.70
CA ILE A 327 -6.57 -6.42 10.24
C ILE A 327 -5.80 -7.14 11.34
N GLY A 328 -5.01 -8.14 10.96
CA GLY A 328 -4.27 -8.98 11.88
C GLY A 328 -5.07 -10.14 12.47
N ASP A 329 -6.35 -10.29 12.11
CA ASP A 329 -7.16 -11.45 12.52
C ASP A 329 -6.88 -12.64 11.62
N TYR A 330 -6.80 -13.84 12.20
CA TYR A 330 -6.76 -15.07 11.44
C TYR A 330 -8.16 -15.58 11.12
N VAL A 331 -8.40 -15.82 9.84
CA VAL A 331 -9.65 -16.45 9.38
C VAL A 331 -9.37 -17.78 8.69
N ARG A 332 -10.39 -18.63 8.67
CA ARG A 332 -10.36 -19.91 7.96
C ARG A 332 -11.47 -19.95 6.92
N LEU A 333 -11.08 -20.17 5.67
CA LEU A 333 -12.01 -20.35 4.55
C LEU A 333 -12.29 -21.85 4.41
N ARG A 334 -13.56 -22.24 4.39
CA ARG A 334 -13.99 -23.63 4.21
C ARG A 334 -14.98 -23.78 3.06
N GLY A 335 -14.98 -24.95 2.44
CA GLY A 335 -15.95 -25.35 1.41
C GLY A 335 -15.58 -24.96 -0.02
N GLY A 336 -16.18 -25.61 -0.98
CA GLY A 336 -15.91 -25.46 -2.39
C GLY A 336 -14.58 -26.12 -2.82
N ALA A 337 -13.88 -25.51 -3.77
CA ALA A 337 -12.60 -26.03 -4.28
C ALA A 337 -11.51 -26.16 -3.20
N ILE A 338 -11.63 -25.45 -2.08
CA ILE A 338 -10.68 -25.52 -0.96
C ILE A 338 -10.72 -26.89 -0.27
N ASP A 339 -11.90 -27.53 -0.21
CA ASP A 339 -12.07 -28.81 0.48
C ASP A 339 -11.39 -29.97 -0.24
N THR A 340 -11.13 -29.85 -1.54
CA THR A 340 -10.49 -30.92 -2.32
C THR A 340 -8.99 -31.04 -2.06
N ASP A 341 -8.35 -29.97 -1.55
CA ASP A 341 -6.90 -29.98 -1.28
C ASP A 341 -6.61 -30.35 0.20
N ARG A 342 -6.95 -29.50 1.15
CA ARG A 342 -6.69 -29.70 2.59
C ARG A 342 -7.90 -29.40 3.47
N GLY A 343 -9.07 -29.23 2.88
CA GLY A 343 -10.33 -28.93 3.56
C GLY A 343 -10.47 -27.46 3.98
N TYR A 344 -9.38 -26.65 3.98
CA TYR A 344 -9.45 -25.25 4.36
C TYR A 344 -8.20 -24.44 3.95
N ALA A 345 -8.37 -23.11 3.83
CA ALA A 345 -7.27 -22.16 3.78
C ALA A 345 -7.30 -21.26 5.01
N THR A 346 -6.17 -21.11 5.69
CA THR A 346 -6.04 -20.26 6.88
C THR A 346 -4.96 -19.20 6.64
N GLY A 347 -5.26 -17.95 7.01
CA GLY A 347 -4.29 -16.86 6.91
C GLY A 347 -4.75 -15.61 7.65
N MET A 348 -3.80 -14.71 7.92
CA MET A 348 -4.05 -13.44 8.56
C MET A 348 -4.66 -12.44 7.56
N ILE A 349 -5.66 -11.67 7.98
CA ILE A 349 -6.17 -10.55 7.18
C ILE A 349 -5.10 -9.45 7.14
N THR A 350 -4.49 -9.23 5.99
CA THR A 350 -3.49 -8.17 5.77
C THR A 350 -4.10 -6.93 5.11
N SER A 351 -5.24 -7.08 4.46
CA SER A 351 -6.00 -6.01 3.82
C SER A 351 -7.48 -6.35 3.79
N GLN A 352 -8.33 -5.36 4.02
CA GLN A 352 -9.79 -5.54 3.91
C GLN A 352 -10.48 -4.29 3.35
N VAL A 353 -11.55 -4.54 2.61
CA VAL A 353 -12.49 -3.52 2.13
C VAL A 353 -13.90 -3.99 2.49
N TRP A 354 -14.48 -3.35 3.49
CA TRP A 354 -15.86 -3.61 3.88
C TRP A 354 -16.78 -2.58 3.25
N LYS A 355 -17.85 -3.03 2.61
CA LYS A 355 -18.85 -2.16 1.98
C LYS A 355 -20.23 -2.44 2.59
N TYR A 356 -20.82 -1.42 3.16
CA TYR A 356 -22.17 -1.55 3.73
C TYR A 356 -23.20 -1.90 2.66
N ARG A 357 -23.97 -2.96 2.90
CA ARG A 357 -24.89 -3.57 1.91
C ARG A 357 -24.23 -3.98 0.60
N GLY A 358 -22.95 -4.30 0.68
CA GLY A 358 -22.15 -4.80 -0.43
C GLY A 358 -21.26 -5.94 0.02
N GLN A 359 -20.20 -6.18 -0.73
CA GLN A 359 -19.22 -7.22 -0.44
C GLN A 359 -18.23 -6.77 0.63
N HIS A 360 -17.73 -7.72 1.41
CA HIS A 360 -16.54 -7.59 2.22
C HIS A 360 -15.41 -8.40 1.56
N THR A 361 -14.42 -7.71 1.07
CA THR A 361 -13.22 -8.35 0.51
C THR A 361 -12.13 -8.36 1.55
N ILE A 362 -11.55 -9.52 1.82
CA ILE A 362 -10.41 -9.72 2.71
C ILE A 362 -9.28 -10.41 1.96
N ARG A 363 -8.04 -10.05 2.31
CA ARG A 363 -6.84 -10.60 1.68
C ARG A 363 -5.81 -11.00 2.72
N CYS A 364 -5.12 -12.10 2.43
CA CYS A 364 -3.87 -12.48 3.05
C CYS A 364 -2.78 -12.41 1.99
N ASN A 365 -1.91 -11.41 2.04
CA ASN A 365 -0.80 -11.27 1.10
C ASN A 365 0.54 -11.46 1.84
N MET A 366 1.48 -12.15 1.18
CA MET A 366 2.87 -12.23 1.65
C MET A 366 3.71 -11.18 0.91
N PRO A 367 4.76 -10.61 1.55
CA PRO A 367 5.63 -9.64 0.91
C PRO A 367 6.36 -10.23 -0.29
N SER A 368 6.64 -9.40 -1.29
CA SER A 368 7.49 -9.77 -2.43
C SER A 368 8.97 -9.96 -2.03
N SER A 369 9.37 -9.43 -0.88
CA SER A 369 10.74 -9.55 -0.32
C SER A 369 10.99 -10.86 0.44
N ILE A 370 10.16 -11.90 0.23
CA ILE A 370 10.40 -13.22 0.77
C ILE A 370 11.23 -14.06 -0.20
N THR A 371 12.19 -14.82 0.34
CA THR A 371 12.98 -15.80 -0.41
C THR A 371 12.82 -17.17 0.23
N PRO A 372 12.79 -18.28 -0.55
CA PRO A 372 12.78 -19.62 0.03
C PRO A 372 14.00 -19.85 0.93
N VAL A 373 13.79 -20.45 2.09
CA VAL A 373 14.88 -20.96 2.93
C VAL A 373 15.15 -22.40 2.50
N ALA A 374 16.43 -22.70 2.25
CA ALA A 374 16.85 -24.05 1.87
C ALA A 374 16.59 -25.07 2.98
N GLU A 375 16.28 -26.32 2.62
CA GLU A 375 16.12 -27.42 3.59
C GLU A 375 17.43 -27.71 4.34
N SER A 376 17.35 -28.40 5.48
CA SER A 376 18.40 -28.49 6.51
C SER A 376 19.82 -28.85 6.04
N THR A 377 19.97 -29.63 4.97
CA THR A 377 21.27 -29.97 4.36
C THR A 377 21.90 -28.79 3.60
N GLU A 378 21.10 -27.91 3.02
CA GLU A 378 21.51 -26.73 2.28
C GLU A 378 21.77 -25.54 3.19
N VAL A 379 21.04 -25.44 4.31
CA VAL A 379 21.27 -24.39 5.33
C VAL A 379 22.62 -24.57 6.02
N ALA A 380 23.06 -25.82 6.24
CA ALA A 380 24.42 -26.09 6.73
C ALA A 380 25.48 -25.69 5.70
N ALA A 381 25.22 -25.91 4.40
CA ALA A 381 26.07 -25.46 3.31
C ALA A 381 26.09 -23.94 3.16
N LEU A 382 24.94 -23.26 3.38
CA LEU A 382 24.81 -21.81 3.42
C LEU A 382 25.61 -21.19 4.58
N ALA A 383 25.50 -21.78 5.76
CA ALA A 383 26.25 -21.34 6.94
C ALA A 383 27.76 -21.53 6.76
N LEU A 384 28.18 -22.61 6.08
CA LEU A 384 29.58 -22.82 5.70
C LEU A 384 30.05 -21.85 4.60
N ALA A 385 29.21 -21.58 3.59
CA ALA A 385 29.54 -20.64 2.51
C ALA A 385 29.56 -19.18 2.99
N ALA A 386 28.78 -18.82 3.99
CA ALA A 386 28.83 -17.50 4.62
C ALA A 386 30.11 -17.30 5.47
N GLN A 387 30.78 -18.40 5.85
CA GLN A 387 32.09 -18.36 6.51
C GLN A 387 33.28 -18.31 5.52
N ASP A 388 33.04 -18.53 4.22
CA ASP A 388 34.04 -18.45 3.17
C ASP A 388 33.65 -17.41 2.10
N PRO A 389 34.10 -16.15 2.23
CA PRO A 389 33.71 -15.06 1.33
C PRO A 389 34.19 -15.21 -0.13
N GLY A 390 34.90 -16.27 -0.47
CA GLY A 390 35.42 -16.57 -1.82
C GLY A 390 34.65 -17.67 -2.57
N GLY A 391 33.68 -18.33 -1.96
CA GLY A 391 32.99 -19.47 -2.55
C GLY A 391 31.71 -19.07 -3.27
N THR A 392 31.67 -19.23 -4.58
CA THR A 392 30.45 -19.16 -5.38
C THR A 392 29.61 -20.41 -5.13
N ALA A 393 28.67 -20.35 -4.17
CA ALA A 393 27.74 -21.44 -3.91
C ALA A 393 26.73 -21.57 -5.05
N GLN A 394 26.68 -22.70 -5.72
CA GLN A 394 25.68 -23.05 -6.73
C GLN A 394 24.40 -23.54 -6.02
N TYR A 395 23.38 -22.69 -5.92
CA TYR A 395 22.08 -23.02 -5.35
C TYR A 395 21.06 -23.44 -6.41
N ARG A 396 21.21 -24.62 -7.03
CA ARG A 396 20.27 -25.05 -8.04
C ARG A 396 20.12 -26.56 -8.11
N THR A 397 19.24 -27.14 -7.28
CA THR A 397 18.89 -28.57 -7.43
C THR A 397 17.39 -28.91 -7.34
N GLN A 398 16.46 -27.93 -7.30
CA GLN A 398 15.02 -28.27 -7.40
C GLN A 398 14.42 -27.80 -8.73
N PRO A 399 13.47 -28.57 -9.30
CA PRO A 399 12.75 -28.13 -10.51
C PRO A 399 11.87 -26.93 -10.15
N ARG A 400 12.30 -25.76 -10.57
CA ARG A 400 11.59 -24.49 -10.34
C ARG A 400 10.44 -24.31 -11.31
N SER A 401 9.37 -23.62 -10.87
CA SER A 401 8.28 -23.22 -11.73
C SER A 401 8.78 -22.35 -12.91
N GLN A 402 8.04 -22.26 -13.99
CA GLN A 402 8.44 -21.38 -15.10
C GLN A 402 8.55 -19.92 -14.68
N THR A 403 7.79 -19.51 -13.67
CA THR A 403 7.82 -18.15 -13.11
C THR A 403 9.10 -17.92 -12.32
N ASP A 404 9.53 -18.89 -11.49
CA ASP A 404 10.78 -18.81 -10.72
C ASP A 404 11.99 -18.80 -11.65
N LYS A 405 11.96 -19.60 -12.72
CA LYS A 405 13.00 -19.59 -13.76
C LYS A 405 13.12 -18.25 -14.48
N ARG A 406 12.01 -17.53 -14.64
CA ARG A 406 11.99 -16.18 -15.24
C ARG A 406 12.50 -15.12 -14.29
N ILE A 407 12.21 -15.25 -12.99
CA ILE A 407 12.72 -14.36 -11.94
C ILE A 407 14.23 -14.56 -11.79
N ASP A 408 14.71 -15.80 -11.80
CA ASP A 408 16.15 -16.11 -11.74
C ASP A 408 16.91 -15.60 -12.96
N ALA A 409 16.31 -15.71 -14.15
CA ALA A 409 16.88 -15.16 -15.37
C ALA A 409 16.99 -13.63 -15.27
N LEU A 410 16.03 -12.96 -14.63
CA LEU A 410 16.06 -11.52 -14.36
C LEU A 410 17.10 -11.14 -13.31
N GLU A 411 17.27 -11.94 -12.26
CA GLU A 411 18.26 -11.71 -11.18
C GLU A 411 19.69 -12.05 -11.61
N ALA A 412 19.88 -13.12 -12.39
CA ALA A 412 21.17 -13.47 -12.96
C ALA A 412 21.65 -12.47 -14.01
N SER A 413 20.76 -11.70 -14.60
CA SER A 413 21.04 -10.68 -15.59
C SER A 413 21.35 -9.29 -15.02
N ALA A 414 21.40 -9.12 -13.70
CA ALA A 414 21.81 -7.86 -13.06
C ALA A 414 23.23 -7.40 -13.44
N GLY A 415 23.96 -8.16 -14.24
CA GLY A 415 25.25 -7.82 -14.85
C GLY A 415 25.31 -7.97 -16.37
N THR A 416 24.31 -8.58 -17.02
CA THR A 416 24.27 -8.78 -18.48
C THR A 416 22.84 -8.64 -18.96
N ALA A 417 22.64 -7.70 -19.87
CA ALA A 417 21.33 -7.37 -20.44
C ALA A 417 20.67 -8.60 -21.10
N GLU A 418 19.63 -9.16 -20.49
CA GLU A 418 18.83 -10.22 -21.08
C GLU A 418 17.56 -9.71 -21.76
N LYS A 419 17.33 -10.24 -22.95
CA LYS A 419 16.26 -9.90 -23.85
C LYS A 419 14.95 -10.56 -23.39
N LEU A 420 14.00 -9.80 -22.84
CA LEU A 420 12.64 -10.27 -22.57
C LEU A 420 11.87 -10.37 -23.87
N GLN A 421 11.66 -11.58 -24.37
CA GLN A 421 10.88 -11.81 -25.57
C GLN A 421 9.47 -12.25 -25.19
N THR A 422 8.45 -11.54 -25.64
CA THR A 422 7.06 -11.96 -25.48
C THR A 422 6.79 -13.16 -26.36
N THR A 423 6.13 -14.19 -25.81
CA THR A 423 5.81 -15.42 -26.53
C THR A 423 4.97 -15.09 -27.77
N GLY A 424 5.51 -15.39 -28.97
CA GLY A 424 4.82 -15.18 -30.25
C GLY A 424 4.99 -13.81 -30.91
N SER A 425 5.88 -12.93 -30.41
CA SER A 425 6.19 -11.66 -31.07
C SER A 425 7.71 -11.46 -31.19
N ASP A 426 8.11 -10.72 -32.23
CA ASP A 426 9.51 -10.32 -32.43
C ASP A 426 9.94 -9.17 -31.50
N TYR A 427 9.04 -8.68 -30.62
CA TYR A 427 9.35 -7.61 -29.68
C TYR A 427 10.06 -8.14 -28.45
N TRP A 428 11.01 -7.36 -27.95
CA TRP A 428 11.77 -7.66 -26.74
C TRP A 428 12.00 -6.39 -25.92
N ALA A 429 12.20 -6.57 -24.63
CA ALA A 429 12.63 -5.52 -23.71
C ALA A 429 13.84 -6.00 -22.90
N VAL A 430 14.79 -5.10 -22.68
CA VAL A 430 16.02 -5.35 -21.93
C VAL A 430 16.21 -4.25 -20.93
N THR A 431 16.57 -4.61 -19.70
CA THR A 431 17.07 -3.67 -18.70
C THR A 431 18.57 -3.79 -18.61
N ASP A 432 19.30 -2.69 -18.76
CA ASP A 432 20.72 -2.60 -18.47
C ASP A 432 20.97 -1.53 -17.40
N GLY A 433 22.20 -1.39 -16.93
CA GLY A 433 22.55 -0.39 -15.91
C GLY A 433 22.25 1.06 -16.28
N SER A 434 21.80 1.32 -17.51
CA SER A 434 21.49 2.64 -18.05
C SER A 434 19.97 2.86 -18.25
N GLY A 435 19.14 1.81 -18.22
CA GLY A 435 17.70 1.95 -18.41
C GLY A 435 17.00 0.73 -19.04
N VAL A 436 15.80 0.97 -19.60
CA VAL A 436 15.00 -0.05 -20.28
C VAL A 436 15.03 0.18 -21.79
N CYS A 437 15.51 -0.78 -22.55
CA CYS A 437 15.48 -0.75 -24.01
C CYS A 437 14.42 -1.70 -24.55
N VAL A 438 13.60 -1.24 -25.50
CA VAL A 438 12.60 -2.03 -26.21
C VAL A 438 13.01 -2.16 -27.67
N GLY A 439 12.88 -3.34 -28.24
CA GLY A 439 13.24 -3.60 -29.64
C GLY A 439 12.32 -4.58 -30.36
N LYS A 440 12.55 -4.72 -31.67
CA LYS A 440 11.89 -5.70 -32.52
C LYS A 440 12.92 -6.35 -33.44
N GLY A 441 12.99 -7.69 -33.45
CA GLY A 441 14.07 -8.40 -34.13
C GLY A 441 15.42 -7.95 -33.61
N ASP A 442 16.34 -7.56 -34.49
CA ASP A 442 17.68 -7.05 -34.12
C ASP A 442 17.73 -5.51 -33.95
N THR A 443 16.58 -4.84 -34.03
CA THR A 443 16.50 -3.37 -34.02
C THR A 443 15.98 -2.86 -32.69
N LYS A 444 16.73 -1.95 -32.04
CA LYS A 444 16.25 -1.18 -30.90
C LYS A 444 15.24 -0.13 -31.37
N ILE A 445 14.07 -0.05 -30.71
CA ILE A 445 12.98 0.86 -31.06
C ILE A 445 12.88 2.03 -30.09
N ALA A 446 12.96 1.77 -28.80
CA ALA A 446 12.83 2.79 -27.78
C ALA A 446 13.74 2.51 -26.59
N TYR A 447 14.12 3.55 -25.89
CA TYR A 447 14.96 3.49 -24.71
C TYR A 447 14.44 4.44 -23.64
N ILE A 448 14.24 3.94 -22.42
CA ILE A 448 13.87 4.72 -21.25
C ILE A 448 15.08 4.70 -20.32
N CYS A 449 15.72 5.83 -20.12
CA CYS A 449 16.97 5.90 -19.39
C CYS A 449 17.03 7.08 -18.43
N ASP A 450 17.97 7.04 -17.50
CA ASP A 450 18.39 8.21 -16.74
C ASP A 450 19.30 9.07 -17.63
N LEU A 451 18.80 10.20 -18.05
CA LEU A 451 19.53 11.21 -18.81
C LEU A 451 19.87 12.37 -17.88
N MET A 452 21.08 12.41 -17.35
CA MET A 452 21.61 13.51 -16.54
C MET A 452 20.68 13.92 -15.37
N GLY A 453 20.10 12.91 -14.66
CA GLY A 453 19.19 13.11 -13.53
C GLY A 453 17.71 13.28 -13.89
N GLY A 454 17.32 13.00 -15.13
CA GLY A 454 15.92 12.94 -15.58
C GLY A 454 15.58 11.61 -16.26
N ILE A 455 14.30 11.32 -16.43
CA ILE A 455 13.83 10.14 -17.17
C ILE A 455 13.61 10.52 -18.62
N GLY A 456 14.37 9.94 -19.55
CA GLY A 456 14.22 10.12 -20.98
C GLY A 456 13.58 8.92 -21.66
N ILE A 457 12.73 9.16 -22.66
CA ILE A 457 12.22 8.15 -23.59
C ILE A 457 12.84 8.45 -24.95
N SER A 458 13.76 7.60 -25.40
CA SER A 458 14.40 7.74 -26.72
C SER A 458 13.94 6.61 -27.64
N ALA A 459 13.44 6.95 -28.79
CA ALA A 459 13.19 5.97 -29.86
C ALA A 459 14.47 5.82 -30.69
N TYR A 460 15.00 4.59 -30.78
CA TYR A 460 16.10 4.29 -31.69
C TYR A 460 15.59 4.36 -33.12
N GLY A 461 16.01 5.38 -33.80
CA GLY A 461 15.54 5.70 -35.12
C GLY A 461 15.46 7.21 -35.29
N PRO A 462 14.73 7.69 -36.30
CA PRO A 462 14.64 9.12 -36.58
C PRO A 462 13.80 9.92 -35.57
N GLN A 463 13.23 9.28 -34.55
CA GLN A 463 12.34 9.91 -33.58
C GLN A 463 12.91 9.77 -32.17
N MET A 464 12.92 10.87 -31.43
CA MET A 464 13.36 10.93 -30.05
C MET A 464 12.45 11.85 -29.22
N ILE A 465 12.07 11.38 -28.03
CA ILE A 465 11.49 12.21 -26.97
C ILE A 465 12.42 12.08 -25.79
N ALA A 466 13.08 13.17 -25.40
CA ALA A 466 13.99 13.20 -24.27
C ALA A 466 13.53 14.23 -23.25
N LEU A 467 13.62 13.85 -21.98
CA LEU A 467 13.45 14.72 -20.83
C LEU A 467 14.79 14.75 -20.10
N ASP A 468 15.48 15.87 -20.06
CA ASP A 468 16.72 16.02 -19.32
C ASP A 468 16.50 16.58 -17.91
N SER A 469 17.54 16.56 -17.07
CA SER A 469 17.50 17.12 -15.71
C SER A 469 17.31 18.64 -15.66
N GLY A 470 17.51 19.33 -16.78
CA GLY A 470 17.22 20.76 -16.95
C GLY A 470 15.76 21.05 -17.27
N GLY A 471 14.91 20.01 -17.37
CA GLY A 471 13.49 20.14 -17.69
C GLY A 471 13.21 20.36 -19.18
N ASN A 472 14.18 20.09 -20.07
CA ASN A 472 13.99 20.22 -21.51
C ASN A 472 13.27 19.00 -22.07
N ILE A 473 12.30 19.24 -22.96
CA ILE A 473 11.67 18.22 -23.78
C ILE A 473 12.20 18.39 -25.20
N ASP A 474 12.98 17.39 -25.67
CA ASP A 474 13.52 17.38 -27.03
C ASP A 474 12.79 16.32 -27.85
N ILE A 475 12.10 16.76 -28.91
CA ILE A 475 11.39 15.90 -29.84
C ILE A 475 12.02 16.08 -31.22
N ARG A 476 12.77 15.08 -31.68
CA ARG A 476 13.47 15.13 -32.95
C ARG A 476 13.02 14.02 -33.90
N ASN A 477 12.95 14.38 -35.20
CA ASN A 477 12.83 13.40 -36.29
C ASN A 477 13.97 13.66 -37.29
N SER A 478 14.84 12.68 -37.48
CA SER A 478 16.03 12.81 -38.33
C SER A 478 15.82 12.36 -39.76
N LYS A 479 14.64 11.83 -40.13
CA LYS A 479 14.34 11.41 -41.51
C LYS A 479 13.50 12.45 -42.25
N SER A 480 13.75 12.59 -43.55
CA SER A 480 12.89 13.33 -44.45
C SER A 480 11.49 12.72 -44.50
N GLY A 481 10.52 13.38 -43.95
CA GLY A 481 9.11 12.98 -43.88
C GLY A 481 8.32 13.93 -43.00
N ASN A 482 7.00 13.86 -43.08
CA ASN A 482 6.13 14.68 -42.25
C ASN A 482 6.23 14.25 -40.79
N SER A 483 6.77 15.10 -39.95
CA SER A 483 6.74 14.93 -38.48
C SER A 483 5.54 15.67 -37.94
N GLN A 484 4.76 14.99 -37.13
CA GLN A 484 3.58 15.57 -36.49
C GLN A 484 3.68 15.37 -34.99
N VAL A 485 3.64 16.48 -34.23
CA VAL A 485 3.37 16.44 -32.79
C VAL A 485 1.88 16.69 -32.63
N LEU A 486 1.13 15.65 -32.35
CA LEU A 486 -0.31 15.72 -32.12
C LEU A 486 -0.54 15.75 -30.60
N ILE A 487 -0.98 16.87 -30.08
CA ILE A 487 -1.49 16.97 -28.71
C ILE A 487 -3.00 16.96 -28.82
N ASN A 488 -3.60 15.77 -28.66
CA ASN A 488 -5.03 15.56 -28.74
C ASN A 488 -5.63 15.56 -27.34
N ASN A 489 -6.58 16.44 -27.08
CA ASN A 489 -7.30 16.51 -25.83
C ASN A 489 -8.80 16.36 -26.09
N SER A 490 -9.37 15.22 -25.69
CA SER A 490 -10.78 14.85 -25.89
C SER A 490 -11.68 15.20 -24.69
N GLY A 491 -11.28 16.13 -23.83
CA GLY A 491 -12.00 16.49 -22.60
C GLY A 491 -12.86 17.74 -22.70
N TYR A 492 -13.84 17.83 -21.84
CA TYR A 492 -14.92 18.84 -21.74
C TYR A 492 -14.49 20.25 -21.26
N TYR A 493 -13.22 20.61 -21.29
CA TYR A 493 -12.71 21.90 -20.81
C TYR A 493 -11.96 22.65 -21.91
N ASP A 494 -12.04 23.99 -21.88
CA ASP A 494 -11.23 24.88 -22.71
C ASP A 494 -9.73 24.58 -22.52
N ASN A 495 -9.16 23.85 -23.45
CA ASN A 495 -7.79 23.40 -23.38
C ASN A 495 -6.89 24.26 -24.23
N ALA A 496 -6.00 24.98 -23.59
CA ALA A 496 -4.96 25.73 -24.24
C ALA A 496 -3.61 25.01 -24.10
N ILE A 497 -2.89 24.86 -25.20
CA ILE A 497 -1.45 24.57 -25.14
C ILE A 497 -0.79 25.87 -24.71
N ARG A 498 -0.26 25.90 -23.47
CA ARG A 498 0.49 27.03 -22.97
C ARG A 498 1.98 26.72 -23.05
N ILE A 499 2.70 27.54 -23.81
CA ILE A 499 4.17 27.57 -23.81
C ILE A 499 4.56 28.82 -23.05
N LEU A 500 5.07 28.67 -21.83
CA LEU A 500 5.44 29.73 -20.93
C LEU A 500 6.95 29.67 -20.69
N ALA A 501 7.66 30.78 -21.00
CA ALA A 501 8.99 31.01 -20.47
C ALA A 501 8.84 31.87 -19.20
N GLN A 502 9.19 31.31 -18.04
CA GLN A 502 9.24 32.05 -16.76
C GLN A 502 10.69 32.10 -16.30
N GLY A 503 11.19 33.28 -16.09
CA GLY A 503 12.54 33.57 -15.59
C GLY A 503 13.07 34.89 -16.13
N ASP A 504 14.02 35.50 -15.44
CA ASP A 504 14.67 36.72 -15.85
C ASP A 504 15.46 36.49 -17.16
N GLY A 505 14.96 37.03 -18.26
CA GLY A 505 15.59 36.94 -19.57
C GLY A 505 15.23 35.72 -20.43
N GLY A 506 14.21 34.93 -20.07
CA GLY A 506 13.76 33.78 -20.86
C GLY A 506 13.06 34.20 -22.16
N ASN A 507 13.58 33.74 -23.29
CA ASN A 507 12.97 33.94 -24.61
C ASN A 507 12.29 32.63 -25.07
N THR A 508 11.04 32.73 -25.51
CA THR A 508 10.39 31.67 -26.27
C THR A 508 10.69 31.86 -27.74
N ARG A 509 11.43 30.91 -28.35
CA ARG A 509 11.81 30.96 -29.74
C ARG A 509 11.10 29.85 -30.52
N PHE A 510 10.41 30.26 -31.59
CA PHE A 510 9.85 29.35 -32.58
C PHE A 510 10.70 29.44 -33.84
N ASP A 511 11.59 28.47 -34.06
CA ASP A 511 12.35 28.36 -35.29
C ASP A 511 11.55 27.54 -36.31
N MET A 512 11.14 28.21 -37.38
CA MET A 512 10.46 27.60 -38.50
C MET A 512 11.41 27.45 -39.66
N GLY A 513 11.57 26.22 -40.16
CA GLY A 513 12.43 25.98 -41.32
C GLY A 513 11.89 26.66 -42.59
N HIS A 514 12.73 26.72 -43.61
CA HIS A 514 12.36 27.28 -44.90
C HIS A 514 11.13 26.58 -45.50
N GLY A 515 10.12 27.33 -45.90
CA GLY A 515 8.86 26.79 -46.41
C GLY A 515 7.83 26.33 -45.35
N SER A 516 8.07 26.62 -44.08
CA SER A 516 7.12 26.30 -43.00
C SER A 516 5.97 27.30 -42.93
N THR A 517 4.80 26.81 -42.54
CA THR A 517 3.58 27.62 -42.38
C THR A 517 3.05 27.44 -40.97
N LEU A 518 2.70 28.57 -40.31
CA LEU A 518 1.89 28.58 -39.10
C LEU A 518 0.43 28.81 -39.51
N GLU A 519 -0.40 27.76 -39.39
CA GLU A 519 -1.83 27.84 -39.68
C GLU A 519 -2.61 28.07 -38.39
N LEU A 520 -3.39 29.14 -38.37
CA LEU A 520 -4.26 29.48 -37.24
C LEU A 520 -5.72 29.40 -37.68
N ASN A 521 -6.54 28.75 -36.88
CA ASN A 521 -7.98 28.65 -37.16
C ASN A 521 -8.69 30.01 -37.05
N PRO A 522 -9.76 30.26 -37.84
CA PRO A 522 -10.55 31.48 -37.75
C PRO A 522 -11.04 31.73 -36.31
N GLY A 523 -10.83 32.93 -35.81
CA GLY A 523 -11.21 33.34 -34.45
C GLY A 523 -10.08 33.34 -33.43
N THR A 524 -8.88 32.91 -33.81
CA THR A 524 -7.70 32.94 -32.92
C THR A 524 -7.02 34.31 -32.99
N THR A 525 -6.76 34.93 -31.84
CA THR A 525 -6.01 36.19 -31.76
C THR A 525 -4.55 35.90 -31.45
N LEU A 526 -3.63 36.30 -32.33
CA LEU A 526 -2.21 36.28 -32.05
C LEU A 526 -1.79 37.72 -31.63
N THR A 527 -1.37 37.85 -30.39
CA THR A 527 -0.86 39.14 -29.89
C THR A 527 0.65 39.06 -29.76
N LEU A 528 1.38 39.85 -30.54
CA LEU A 528 2.82 40.05 -30.38
C LEU A 528 3.05 41.41 -29.75
N SER A 529 4.03 41.50 -28.82
CA SER A 529 4.45 42.76 -28.25
C SER A 529 5.44 43.48 -29.18
N SER A 530 5.64 44.73 -28.99
CA SER A 530 6.50 45.76 -29.59
C SER A 530 7.48 45.48 -30.74
N ALA A 531 7.73 44.26 -31.15
CA ALA A 531 8.71 43.91 -32.19
C ALA A 531 8.11 43.36 -33.50
N GLY A 532 6.78 43.24 -33.60
CA GLY A 532 6.08 42.81 -34.81
C GLY A 532 4.66 42.35 -34.54
N LEU A 533 3.75 42.64 -35.46
CA LEU A 533 2.33 42.36 -35.34
C LEU A 533 1.83 41.53 -36.51
N PHE A 534 1.07 40.47 -36.21
CA PHE A 534 0.31 39.74 -37.22
C PHE A 534 -1.13 39.53 -36.76
N VAL A 535 -2.08 39.93 -37.54
CA VAL A 535 -3.51 39.76 -37.29
C VAL A 535 -4.22 39.32 -38.56
N ASN A 536 -4.95 38.23 -38.49
CA ASN A 536 -5.84 37.72 -39.55
C ASN A 536 -5.16 37.60 -40.94
N GLY A 537 -4.01 36.92 -41.00
CA GLY A 537 -3.35 36.57 -42.25
C GLY A 537 -2.70 37.75 -43.02
N LYS A 538 -2.72 38.98 -42.47
CA LYS A 538 -2.01 40.11 -43.05
C LYS A 538 -0.70 40.30 -42.31
N LYS A 539 0.40 40.21 -43.04
CA LYS A 539 1.73 40.55 -42.57
C LYS A 539 1.82 42.08 -42.38
N VAL A 540 1.99 42.50 -41.15
CA VAL A 540 2.34 43.89 -40.87
C VAL A 540 3.87 43.95 -40.78
N LEU A 541 4.50 44.35 -41.85
CA LEU A 541 5.94 44.69 -41.84
C LEU A 541 6.07 46.11 -41.33
N THR A 542 6.80 46.30 -40.24
CA THR A 542 7.45 47.56 -39.97
C THR A 542 8.85 47.41 -40.52
N GLU A 543 9.09 47.94 -41.70
CA GLU A 543 10.44 48.29 -42.11
C GLU A 543 10.72 49.66 -41.54
N ASP A 544 11.86 49.78 -40.85
CA ASP A 544 12.54 51.04 -40.69
C ASP A 544 13.36 51.35 -41.94
#